data_02225e30777b0ef2ab18ac631daa7655
#
_entry.id   02225e30777b0ef2ab18ac631daa7655
#
_cell.length_a   1.000
_cell.length_b   1.000
_cell.length_c   1.000
_cell.angle_alpha   90.00
_cell.angle_beta   90.00
_cell.angle_gamma   90.00
#
_symmetry.space_group_name_H-M   'P 1'
#
loop_
_entity.id
_entity.type
_entity.pdbx_description
1 polymer ?
#
loop_
_entity_poly.entity_id
_entity_poly.type
_entity_poly.pdbx_seq_one_letter_code
_entity_poly.pdbx_strand_id
1 'polypeptide(L)'
;MSSFSEDSRVKFPPLMHLMSMGYNYVSQKGLKTKYVNALETKSDPLTNILTDYFTEAYFKLNPSAELDAAEKMINKIQKSLNNDDLGRQFYNEIFLNTGERIIDLSSPNNFYRNNTFQVATEMTCGNKDGDNFRPDITIFVNGIPLAFIEVKKENNHKGIQAETERMKTRFTTPA
;
A
#
# COMPACT_ATOMS: atom_id res chain seq x y z
N MET A 1 4.40 -36.40 8.59
CA MET A 1 3.86 -35.63 7.45
C MET A 1 4.04 -34.17 7.77
N SER A 2 4.86 -33.45 7.02
CA SER A 2 5.05 -32.02 7.24
C SER A 2 3.70 -31.34 6.99
N SER A 3 3.15 -30.66 7.99
CA SER A 3 1.98 -29.81 7.83
C SER A 3 2.40 -28.68 6.87
N PHE A 4 1.92 -28.73 5.65
CA PHE A 4 2.10 -27.62 4.73
C PHE A 4 1.46 -26.38 5.35
N SER A 5 2.28 -25.37 5.61
CA SER A 5 1.82 -24.11 6.22
C SER A 5 0.88 -23.36 5.27
N GLU A 6 0.07 -22.48 5.81
CA GLU A 6 -0.78 -21.57 5.01
C GLU A 6 0.07 -20.74 4.05
N ASP A 7 1.28 -20.37 4.49
CA ASP A 7 2.24 -19.61 3.69
C ASP A 7 2.60 -20.31 2.37
N SER A 8 2.93 -21.60 2.41
CA SER A 8 3.42 -22.31 1.22
C SER A 8 2.33 -22.64 0.20
N ARG A 9 1.09 -22.82 0.62
CA ARG A 9 -0.01 -23.23 -0.27
C ARG A 9 -0.92 -22.11 -0.72
N VAL A 10 -1.05 -21.07 0.08
CA VAL A 10 -2.06 -20.03 -0.16
C VAL A 10 -1.42 -18.67 -0.44
N LYS A 11 -0.37 -18.28 0.28
CA LYS A 11 0.31 -16.98 0.07
C LYS A 11 1.30 -16.99 -1.10
N PHE A 12 2.09 -18.05 -1.24
CA PHE A 12 3.14 -18.13 -2.26
C PHE A 12 2.61 -18.05 -3.70
N PRO A 13 1.58 -18.81 -4.11
CA PRO A 13 1.10 -18.77 -5.48
C PRO A 13 0.66 -17.38 -5.96
N PRO A 14 -0.19 -16.62 -5.25
CA PRO A 14 -0.56 -15.27 -5.68
C PRO A 14 0.63 -14.31 -5.66
N LEU A 15 1.56 -14.44 -4.70
CA LEU A 15 2.77 -13.62 -4.67
C LEU A 15 3.63 -13.86 -5.92
N MET A 16 3.90 -15.12 -6.27
CA MET A 16 4.66 -15.47 -7.47
C MET A 16 3.97 -15.01 -8.75
N HIS A 17 2.63 -15.05 -8.77
CA HIS A 17 1.87 -14.55 -9.90
C HIS A 17 2.02 -13.02 -10.05
N LEU A 18 1.90 -12.26 -8.97
CA LEU A 18 2.14 -10.82 -8.97
C LEU A 18 3.56 -10.47 -9.44
N MET A 19 4.56 -11.20 -8.93
CA MET A 19 5.95 -11.02 -9.36
C MET A 19 6.14 -11.32 -10.85
N SER A 20 5.47 -12.35 -11.40
CA SER A 20 5.51 -12.66 -12.82
C SER A 20 4.83 -11.58 -13.69
N MET A 21 3.93 -10.80 -13.11
CA MET A 21 3.30 -9.64 -13.73
C MET A 21 4.16 -8.36 -13.65
N GLY A 22 5.35 -8.43 -13.05
CA GLY A 22 6.27 -7.31 -12.95
C GLY A 22 6.24 -6.55 -11.62
N TYR A 23 5.59 -7.09 -10.59
CA TYR A 23 5.66 -6.50 -9.25
C TYR A 23 6.99 -6.80 -8.57
N ASN A 24 7.62 -5.79 -8.00
CA ASN A 24 8.84 -5.95 -7.21
C ASN A 24 8.48 -6.35 -5.78
N TYR A 25 9.02 -7.49 -5.33
CA TYR A 25 8.84 -7.93 -3.96
C TYR A 25 9.66 -7.08 -2.98
N VAL A 26 8.99 -6.54 -1.98
CA VAL A 26 9.62 -5.80 -0.88
C VAL A 26 9.58 -6.66 0.37
N SER A 27 10.74 -7.17 0.79
CA SER A 27 10.84 -8.00 1.99
C SER A 27 10.62 -7.17 3.26
N GLN A 28 10.11 -7.81 4.33
CA GLN A 28 10.01 -7.17 5.65
C GLN A 28 11.34 -6.64 6.17
N LYS A 29 12.46 -7.32 5.85
CA LYS A 29 13.81 -6.87 6.21
C LYS A 29 14.19 -5.61 5.43
N GLY A 30 13.85 -5.52 4.14
CA GLY A 30 14.01 -4.32 3.34
C GLY A 30 13.05 -3.20 3.77
N LEU A 31 11.83 -3.54 4.15
CA LEU A 31 10.89 -2.62 4.79
C LEU A 31 11.49 -2.04 6.06
N LYS A 32 11.94 -2.86 6.99
CA LYS A 32 12.55 -2.39 8.25
C LYS A 32 13.77 -1.50 8.03
N THR A 33 14.62 -1.81 7.06
CA THR A 33 15.86 -1.04 6.81
C THR A 33 15.58 0.30 6.12
N LYS A 34 14.62 0.34 5.22
CA LYS A 34 14.22 1.58 4.54
C LYS A 34 13.25 2.43 5.35
N TYR A 35 12.42 1.80 6.19
CA TYR A 35 11.36 2.46 6.96
C TYR A 35 11.76 2.84 8.37
N VAL A 36 12.60 2.08 9.05
CA VAL A 36 13.07 2.45 10.39
C VAL A 36 13.74 3.82 10.34
N ASN A 37 14.50 4.10 9.30
CA ASN A 37 15.11 5.42 9.14
C ASN A 37 14.09 6.52 8.76
N ALA A 38 13.02 6.19 8.05
CA ALA A 38 11.97 7.14 7.70
C ALA A 38 10.94 7.34 8.83
N LEU A 39 10.63 6.27 9.58
CA LEU A 39 9.78 6.32 10.77
C LEU A 39 10.49 6.95 11.99
N GLU A 40 11.81 6.75 12.14
CA GLU A 40 12.59 7.38 13.19
C GLU A 40 12.83 8.87 12.94
N THR A 41 12.82 9.31 11.68
CA THR A 41 13.06 10.71 11.35
C THR A 41 11.81 11.58 11.31
N LYS A 42 10.63 11.08 11.02
CA LYS A 42 9.35 11.84 11.12
C LYS A 42 8.14 10.90 11.07
N SER A 43 7.78 10.41 12.21
CA SER A 43 6.47 9.96 12.61
C SER A 43 5.31 10.37 11.68
N ASP A 44 4.88 9.57 10.76
CA ASP A 44 3.47 9.30 10.67
C ASP A 44 3.25 7.87 10.14
N PRO A 45 2.90 6.94 11.02
CA PRO A 45 2.54 5.57 10.63
C PRO A 45 1.26 5.51 9.81
N LEU A 46 0.60 6.65 9.54
CA LEU A 46 -0.76 6.67 9.01
C LEU A 46 -0.85 6.50 7.50
N THR A 47 0.18 6.88 6.74
CA THR A 47 0.09 6.73 5.28
C THR A 47 0.49 5.35 4.79
N ASN A 48 1.33 4.65 5.54
CA ASN A 48 1.93 3.37 5.12
C ASN A 48 2.60 3.43 3.72
N ILE A 49 2.97 4.65 3.27
CA ILE A 49 3.63 4.90 1.99
C ILE A 49 5.08 4.40 2.03
N LEU A 50 5.53 3.72 0.97
CA LEU A 50 6.91 3.33 0.73
C LEU A 50 7.71 4.58 0.28
N THR A 51 8.22 5.41 1.23
CA THR A 51 8.73 6.76 0.95
C THR A 51 9.81 6.82 -0.14
N ASP A 52 10.76 5.89 -0.14
CA ASP A 52 11.82 5.86 -1.16
C ASP A 52 11.25 5.60 -2.56
N TYR A 53 10.35 4.61 -2.67
CA TYR A 53 9.67 4.29 -3.94
C TYR A 53 8.76 5.42 -4.39
N PHE A 54 8.06 6.04 -3.44
CA PHE A 54 7.21 7.20 -3.75
C PHE A 54 8.04 8.38 -4.27
N THR A 55 9.10 8.73 -3.58
CA THR A 55 9.97 9.87 -3.93
C THR A 55 10.57 9.68 -5.32
N GLU A 56 11.12 8.49 -5.60
CA GLU A 56 11.68 8.17 -6.92
C GLU A 56 10.62 8.28 -8.03
N ALA A 57 9.46 7.69 -7.83
CA ALA A 57 8.36 7.73 -8.80
C ALA A 57 7.80 9.15 -8.97
N TYR A 58 7.67 9.90 -7.86
CA TYR A 58 7.18 11.28 -7.90
C TYR A 58 8.05 12.17 -8.77
N PHE A 59 9.36 12.17 -8.59
CA PHE A 59 10.27 12.97 -9.43
C PHE A 59 10.34 12.49 -10.87
N LYS A 60 10.18 11.20 -11.13
CA LYS A 60 10.05 10.67 -12.49
C LYS A 60 8.81 11.23 -13.20
N LEU A 61 7.68 11.34 -12.49
CA LEU A 61 6.42 11.85 -13.04
C LEU A 61 6.35 13.38 -13.09
N ASN A 62 7.14 14.07 -12.26
CA ASN A 62 7.17 15.53 -12.10
C ASN A 62 8.61 16.05 -12.17
N PRO A 63 9.28 16.00 -13.35
CA PRO A 63 10.72 16.29 -13.47
C PRO A 63 11.10 17.75 -13.17
N SER A 64 10.14 18.66 -13.14
CA SER A 64 10.36 20.08 -12.81
C SER A 64 10.03 20.41 -11.35
N ALA A 65 9.70 19.40 -10.52
CA ALA A 65 9.34 19.62 -9.13
C ALA A 65 10.55 20.03 -8.28
N GLU A 66 10.30 20.84 -7.24
CA GLU A 66 11.32 21.24 -6.27
C GLU A 66 11.75 20.03 -5.42
N LEU A 67 12.96 20.07 -4.84
CA LEU A 67 13.56 18.96 -4.10
C LEU A 67 12.72 18.47 -2.90
N ASP A 68 11.93 19.33 -2.29
CA ASP A 68 11.07 19.02 -1.15
C ASP A 68 9.62 18.68 -1.54
N ALA A 69 9.30 18.70 -2.85
CA ALA A 69 7.94 18.53 -3.35
C ALA A 69 7.36 17.14 -3.01
N ALA A 70 8.17 16.08 -3.06
CA ALA A 70 7.72 14.73 -2.71
C ALA A 70 7.32 14.64 -1.22
N GLU A 71 8.10 15.26 -0.31
CA GLU A 71 7.77 15.32 1.13
C GLU A 71 6.50 16.15 1.37
N LYS A 72 6.38 17.31 0.71
CA LYS A 72 5.17 18.14 0.75
C LYS A 72 3.95 17.36 0.28
N MET A 73 4.09 16.55 -0.78
CA MET A 73 3.01 15.70 -1.28
C MET A 73 2.61 14.60 -0.30
N ILE A 74 3.58 13.92 0.33
CA ILE A 74 3.28 12.93 1.40
C ILE A 74 2.50 13.60 2.54
N ASN A 75 2.93 14.77 3.01
CA ASN A 75 2.23 15.52 4.04
C ASN A 75 0.81 15.95 3.61
N LYS A 76 0.60 16.27 2.34
CA LYS A 76 -0.74 16.56 1.79
C LYS A 76 -1.63 15.32 1.79
N ILE A 77 -1.08 14.17 1.37
CA ILE A 77 -1.77 12.87 1.43
C ILE A 77 -2.18 12.54 2.87
N GLN A 78 -1.27 12.69 3.83
CA GLN A 78 -1.54 12.47 5.24
C GLN A 78 -2.74 13.29 5.73
N LYS A 79 -2.75 14.58 5.41
CA LYS A 79 -3.85 15.47 5.80
C LYS A 79 -5.18 15.07 5.17
N SER A 80 -5.16 14.66 3.89
CA SER A 80 -6.37 14.25 3.17
C SER A 80 -6.93 12.90 3.64
N LEU A 81 -6.10 12.05 4.27
CA LEU A 81 -6.51 10.77 4.86
C LEU A 81 -6.90 10.89 6.35
N ASN A 82 -6.71 12.08 6.96
CA ASN A 82 -6.96 12.30 8.37
C ASN A 82 -8.43 12.68 8.66
N ASN A 83 -9.36 11.95 8.07
CA ASN A 83 -10.81 12.12 8.25
C ASN A 83 -11.53 10.79 8.05
N ASP A 84 -12.85 10.75 8.33
CA ASP A 84 -13.67 9.52 8.28
C ASP A 84 -14.40 9.37 6.94
N ASP A 85 -13.91 9.99 5.86
CA ASP A 85 -14.58 9.97 4.55
C ASP A 85 -14.18 8.79 3.64
N LEU A 86 -13.50 7.79 4.18
CA LEU A 86 -13.01 6.60 3.46
C LEU A 86 -12.11 6.92 2.25
N GLY A 87 -11.33 8.00 2.35
CA GLY A 87 -10.39 8.40 1.32
C GLY A 87 -11.00 9.21 0.17
N ARG A 88 -12.23 9.69 0.30
CA ARG A 88 -12.87 10.54 -0.73
C ARG A 88 -12.10 11.82 -0.95
N GLN A 89 -11.65 12.49 0.10
CA GLN A 89 -10.83 13.69 0.00
C GLN A 89 -9.50 13.38 -0.68
N PHE A 90 -8.83 12.30 -0.30
CA PHE A 90 -7.61 11.84 -0.98
C PHE A 90 -7.84 11.63 -2.48
N TYR A 91 -8.91 10.93 -2.87
CA TYR A 91 -9.25 10.70 -4.26
C TYR A 91 -9.48 12.01 -5.02
N ASN A 92 -10.31 12.92 -4.49
CA ASN A 92 -10.67 14.15 -5.16
C ASN A 92 -9.49 15.14 -5.27
N GLU A 93 -8.73 15.32 -4.19
CA GLU A 93 -7.66 16.32 -4.12
C GLU A 93 -6.35 15.86 -4.73
N ILE A 94 -6.06 14.57 -4.67
CA ILE A 94 -4.76 14.04 -5.08
C ILE A 94 -4.86 13.34 -6.43
N PHE A 95 -5.84 12.46 -6.63
CA PHE A 95 -5.99 11.72 -7.88
C PHE A 95 -6.59 12.54 -9.01
N LEU A 96 -7.59 13.35 -8.73
CA LEU A 96 -8.29 14.17 -9.73
C LEU A 96 -7.65 15.55 -9.93
N ASN A 97 -6.80 15.98 -8.99
CA ASN A 97 -6.11 17.26 -9.12
C ASN A 97 -4.93 17.11 -10.08
N THR A 98 -5.00 17.76 -11.21
CA THR A 98 -4.08 17.59 -12.35
C THR A 98 -2.75 18.36 -12.23
N GLY A 99 -2.47 19.03 -11.10
CA GLY A 99 -1.26 19.84 -10.93
C GLY A 99 0.01 19.01 -10.78
N GLU A 100 -0.04 17.96 -9.97
CA GLU A 100 1.10 17.09 -9.69
C GLU A 100 0.66 15.62 -9.76
N ARG A 101 1.44 14.80 -10.44
CA ARG A 101 1.09 13.39 -10.67
C ARG A 101 1.77 12.49 -9.65
N ILE A 102 0.98 11.68 -8.95
CA ILE A 102 1.48 10.61 -8.08
C ILE A 102 1.36 9.23 -8.74
N ILE A 103 0.44 9.08 -9.71
CA ILE A 103 0.28 7.90 -10.56
C ILE A 103 -0.03 8.38 -11.97
N ASP A 104 0.59 7.78 -12.98
CA ASP A 104 0.24 8.05 -14.38
C ASP A 104 -0.90 7.15 -14.83
N LEU A 105 -2.07 7.74 -15.03
CA LEU A 105 -3.27 7.08 -15.53
C LEU A 105 -3.63 7.51 -16.96
N SER A 106 -2.72 8.20 -17.67
CA SER A 106 -3.01 8.83 -18.97
C SER A 106 -3.37 7.83 -20.08
N SER A 107 -2.84 6.61 -20.02
CA SER A 107 -3.21 5.49 -20.89
C SER A 107 -2.77 4.16 -20.27
N PRO A 108 -3.34 3.01 -20.69
CA PRO A 108 -2.88 1.70 -20.23
C PRO A 108 -1.37 1.46 -20.44
N ASN A 109 -0.84 1.84 -21.59
CA ASN A 109 0.59 1.68 -21.88
C ASN A 109 1.46 2.57 -20.98
N ASN A 110 1.08 3.81 -20.74
CA ASN A 110 1.80 4.73 -19.86
C ASN A 110 1.67 4.30 -18.40
N PHE A 111 0.54 3.74 -17.99
CA PHE A 111 0.35 3.19 -16.65
C PHE A 111 1.43 2.16 -16.32
N TYR A 112 1.66 1.16 -17.19
CA TYR A 112 2.70 0.15 -16.97
C TYR A 112 4.12 0.68 -17.16
N ARG A 113 4.34 1.67 -18.01
CA ARG A 113 5.66 2.20 -18.33
C ARG A 113 6.19 3.20 -17.32
N ASN A 114 5.31 4.05 -16.82
CA ASN A 114 5.70 5.22 -16.02
C ASN A 114 5.56 4.98 -14.52
N ASN A 115 4.73 4.04 -14.10
CA ASN A 115 4.59 3.66 -12.69
C ASN A 115 5.50 2.49 -12.32
N THR A 116 5.73 2.33 -11.04
CA THR A 116 6.42 1.19 -10.43
C THR A 116 5.45 0.41 -9.53
N PHE A 117 5.58 -0.90 -9.52
CA PHE A 117 4.67 -1.80 -8.82
C PHE A 117 5.43 -2.57 -7.76
N GLN A 118 4.95 -2.57 -6.54
CA GLN A 118 5.56 -3.30 -5.44
C GLN A 118 4.51 -4.19 -4.76
N VAL A 119 5.00 -5.28 -4.17
CA VAL A 119 4.19 -6.20 -3.36
C VAL A 119 4.96 -6.55 -2.08
N ALA A 120 4.27 -6.52 -0.95
CA ALA A 120 4.84 -6.95 0.33
C ALA A 120 3.91 -7.96 1.00
N THR A 121 4.49 -8.86 1.79
CA THR A 121 3.73 -9.81 2.61
C THR A 121 3.79 -9.41 4.07
N GLU A 122 2.67 -9.58 4.78
CA GLU A 122 2.56 -9.39 6.23
C GLU A 122 3.08 -8.01 6.72
N MET A 123 2.91 -6.99 5.91
CA MET A 123 3.27 -5.63 6.30
C MET A 123 2.32 -5.14 7.37
N THR A 124 2.85 -4.70 8.51
CA THR A 124 2.04 -4.07 9.55
C THR A 124 1.72 -2.63 9.14
N CYS A 125 0.45 -2.34 8.94
CA CYS A 125 -0.08 -1.01 8.68
C CYS A 125 -0.53 -0.41 10.01
N GLY A 126 0.07 0.72 10.39
CA GLY A 126 -0.28 1.45 11.61
C GLY A 126 -1.59 2.22 11.45
N ASN A 127 -2.27 2.44 12.58
CA ASN A 127 -3.44 3.30 12.70
C ASN A 127 -3.26 4.22 13.92
N LYS A 128 -3.91 5.39 13.92
CA LYS A 128 -3.90 6.36 15.03
C LYS A 128 -4.29 5.75 16.35
N ASP A 129 -5.26 4.85 16.34
CA ASP A 129 -5.85 4.23 17.53
C ASP A 129 -5.06 3.01 18.04
N GLY A 130 -3.91 2.70 17.40
CA GLY A 130 -3.07 1.57 17.78
C GLY A 130 -3.61 0.20 17.33
N ASP A 131 -4.74 0.15 16.62
CA ASP A 131 -5.26 -1.06 16.00
C ASP A 131 -4.53 -1.35 14.69
N ASN A 132 -3.40 -2.04 14.82
CA ASN A 132 -2.57 -2.38 13.67
C ASN A 132 -3.26 -3.41 12.77
N PHE A 133 -3.30 -3.12 11.48
CA PHE A 133 -3.75 -4.03 10.44
C PHE A 133 -2.55 -4.67 9.74
N ARG A 134 -2.55 -5.99 9.59
CA ARG A 134 -1.48 -6.72 8.93
C ARG A 134 -2.05 -7.67 7.88
N PRO A 135 -2.26 -7.18 6.65
CA PRO A 135 -2.75 -8.00 5.55
C PRO A 135 -1.72 -9.06 5.13
N ASP A 136 -2.21 -10.16 4.57
CA ASP A 136 -1.35 -11.23 4.05
C ASP A 136 -0.46 -10.73 2.89
N ILE A 137 -1.04 -9.95 1.97
CA ILE A 137 -0.34 -9.34 0.84
C ILE A 137 -0.82 -7.90 0.67
N THR A 138 0.10 -6.95 0.57
CA THR A 138 -0.19 -5.54 0.24
C THR A 138 0.38 -5.20 -1.12
N ILE A 139 -0.41 -4.53 -1.95
CA ILE A 139 -0.07 -4.11 -3.31
C ILE A 139 0.12 -2.60 -3.33
N PHE A 140 1.23 -2.18 -3.93
CA PHE A 140 1.58 -0.76 -4.05
C PHE A 140 1.76 -0.36 -5.51
N VAL A 141 1.43 0.89 -5.79
CA VAL A 141 1.81 1.58 -7.03
C VAL A 141 2.56 2.84 -6.63
N ASN A 142 3.77 3.00 -7.15
CA ASN A 142 4.66 4.12 -6.79
C ASN A 142 4.86 4.26 -5.27
N GLY A 143 4.93 3.14 -4.55
CA GLY A 143 5.05 3.12 -3.10
C GLY A 143 3.76 3.46 -2.33
N ILE A 144 2.64 3.76 -2.99
CA ILE A 144 1.35 4.03 -2.35
C ILE A 144 0.60 2.72 -2.19
N PRO A 145 0.16 2.34 -0.96
CA PRO A 145 -0.63 1.13 -0.75
C PRO A 145 -2.04 1.35 -1.31
N LEU A 146 -2.42 0.59 -2.34
CA LEU A 146 -3.72 0.74 -3.01
C LEU A 146 -4.66 -0.44 -2.78
N ALA A 147 -4.13 -1.62 -2.50
CA ALA A 147 -4.94 -2.80 -2.30
C ALA A 147 -4.25 -3.78 -1.36
N PHE A 148 -5.04 -4.65 -0.78
CA PHE A 148 -4.53 -5.79 -0.01
C PHE A 148 -5.30 -7.06 -0.35
N ILE A 149 -4.67 -8.20 -0.11
CA ILE A 149 -5.24 -9.52 -0.31
C ILE A 149 -5.11 -10.30 0.99
N GLU A 150 -6.24 -10.78 1.48
CA GLU A 150 -6.33 -11.77 2.54
C GLU A 150 -6.52 -13.14 1.91
N VAL A 151 -5.70 -14.11 2.30
CA VAL A 151 -5.75 -15.47 1.76
C VAL A 151 -6.26 -16.43 2.82
N LYS A 152 -7.10 -17.38 2.41
CA LYS A 152 -7.65 -18.42 3.30
C LYS A 152 -7.54 -19.77 2.63
N LYS A 153 -7.36 -20.81 3.43
CA LYS A 153 -7.37 -22.19 2.94
C LYS A 153 -8.73 -22.54 2.32
N GLU A 154 -8.70 -23.26 1.23
CA GLU A 154 -9.88 -23.65 0.44
C GLU A 154 -11.02 -24.26 1.29
N ASN A 155 -10.68 -25.05 2.30
CA ASN A 155 -11.65 -25.72 3.16
C ASN A 155 -12.11 -24.90 4.39
N ASN A 156 -11.73 -23.62 4.47
CA ASN A 156 -12.06 -22.76 5.61
C ASN A 156 -13.18 -21.77 5.32
N HIS A 157 -14.36 -22.27 4.96
CA HIS A 157 -15.54 -21.43 4.68
C HIS A 157 -15.94 -20.52 5.85
N LYS A 158 -15.86 -21.03 7.09
CA LYS A 158 -16.13 -20.22 8.28
C LYS A 158 -15.11 -19.09 8.46
N GLY A 159 -13.84 -19.36 8.14
CA GLY A 159 -12.78 -18.35 8.18
C GLY A 159 -12.97 -17.26 7.13
N ILE A 160 -13.46 -17.60 5.93
CA ILE A 160 -13.76 -16.62 4.88
C ILE A 160 -14.91 -15.70 5.33
N GLN A 161 -15.98 -16.26 5.89
CA GLN A 161 -17.11 -15.48 6.40
C GLN A 161 -16.69 -14.55 7.54
N ALA A 162 -15.96 -15.08 8.53
CA ALA A 162 -15.47 -14.29 9.67
C ALA A 162 -14.56 -13.15 9.21
N GLU A 163 -13.68 -13.39 8.21
CA GLU A 163 -12.81 -12.37 7.63
C GLU A 163 -13.61 -11.30 6.89
N THR A 164 -14.62 -11.70 6.12
CA THR A 164 -15.51 -10.76 5.42
C THR A 164 -16.24 -9.85 6.39
N GLU A 165 -16.77 -10.39 7.50
CA GLU A 165 -17.43 -9.58 8.52
C GLU A 165 -16.44 -8.67 9.27
N ARG A 166 -15.23 -9.16 9.57
CA ARG A 166 -14.16 -8.33 10.16
C ARG A 166 -13.81 -7.15 9.27
N MET A 167 -13.68 -7.37 7.95
CA MET A 167 -13.39 -6.30 7.00
C MET A 167 -14.55 -5.31 6.89
N LYS A 168 -15.79 -5.80 6.81
CA LYS A 168 -16.96 -4.92 6.82
C LYS A 168 -16.97 -4.04 8.06
N THR A 169 -16.84 -4.62 9.26
CA THR A 169 -16.81 -3.87 10.52
C THR A 169 -15.71 -2.79 10.49
N ARG A 170 -14.49 -3.18 10.09
CA ARG A 170 -13.34 -2.25 10.05
C ARG A 170 -13.55 -1.05 9.12
N PHE A 171 -14.21 -1.23 7.97
CA PHE A 171 -14.38 -0.18 6.97
C PHE A 171 -15.76 0.50 6.98
N THR A 172 -16.71 0.01 7.76
CA THR A 172 -18.07 0.58 7.82
C THR A 172 -18.42 1.18 9.17
N THR A 173 -17.68 0.84 10.23
CA THR A 173 -17.90 1.43 11.56
C THR A 173 -17.14 2.76 11.62
N PRO A 174 -17.82 3.90 11.79
CA PRO A 174 -17.15 5.17 12.09
C PRO A 174 -16.35 5.02 13.39
N ALA A 175 -15.14 5.58 13.42
CA ALA A 175 -14.31 5.64 14.62
C ALA A 175 -14.94 6.58 15.67
#